data_6c66cce9117f2499cb95343ee4700efa
#
_entry.id   6c66cce9117f2499cb95343ee4700efa
#
_cell.length_a   1.000
_cell.length_b   1.000
_cell.length_c   1.000
_cell.angle_alpha   90.00
_cell.angle_beta   90.00
_cell.angle_gamma   90.00
#
_symmetry.space_group_name_H-M   'P 1'
#
loop_
_entity.id
_entity.type
_entity.pdbx_description
1 polymer ?
#
loop_
_entity_poly.entity_id
_entity_poly.type
_entity_poly.pdbx_seq_one_letter_code
_entity_poly.pdbx_strand_id
1 'polypeptide(L)' 'MIRTQLRQVEQREETILVCDRCGREVMPDEYSEWNEALRLRFTGGYGSVFGDGAGVEADLCQHCVKELVGPFCRIVPAQD' A
#
# COMPACT_ATOMS: atom_id res chain seq x y z
N MET A 1 1.17 -2.74 -5.18
CA MET A 1 1.10 -2.31 -6.60
C MET A 1 -0.24 -1.67 -6.88
N ILE A 2 -0.25 -0.61 -7.65
CA ILE A 2 -1.49 0.06 -8.07
C ILE A 2 -1.76 -0.32 -9.52
N ARG A 3 -2.99 -0.72 -9.79
CA ARG A 3 -3.40 -1.15 -11.12
C ARG A 3 -4.68 -0.43 -11.52
N THR A 4 -4.82 -0.13 -12.81
CA THR A 4 -5.99 0.53 -13.36
C THR A 4 -6.72 -0.44 -14.28
N GLN A 5 -8.04 -0.45 -14.20
CA GLN A 5 -8.87 -1.25 -15.11
C GLN A 5 -10.08 -0.44 -15.55
N LEU A 6 -10.65 -0.83 -16.69
CA LEU A 6 -11.87 -0.23 -17.20
C LEU A 6 -13.07 -1.00 -16.68
N ARG A 7 -14.06 -0.26 -16.20
CA ARG A 7 -15.37 -0.83 -15.86
C ARG A 7 -16.19 -0.90 -17.12
N GLN A 8 -16.64 -2.10 -17.46
CA GLN A 8 -17.40 -2.30 -18.70
C GLN A 8 -18.73 -1.57 -18.67
N VAL A 9 -19.39 -1.51 -17.52
CA VAL A 9 -20.73 -0.94 -17.42
C VAL A 9 -20.72 0.58 -17.62
N GLU A 10 -19.71 1.26 -17.11
CA GLU A 10 -19.64 2.71 -17.15
C GLU A 10 -18.44 3.24 -17.93
N GLN A 11 -17.62 2.36 -18.46
CA GLN A 11 -16.40 2.71 -19.19
C GLN A 11 -15.49 3.66 -18.43
N ARG A 12 -15.45 3.53 -17.11
CA ARG A 12 -14.58 4.32 -16.26
C ARG A 12 -13.36 3.50 -15.84
N GLU A 13 -12.24 4.19 -15.74
CA GLU A 13 -11.05 3.58 -15.20
C GLU A 13 -11.14 3.51 -13.69
N GLU A 14 -10.82 2.37 -13.14
CA GLU A 14 -10.73 2.20 -11.70
C GLU A 14 -9.30 1.88 -11.33
N THR A 15 -8.84 2.51 -10.23
CA THR A 15 -7.55 2.20 -9.67
C THR A 15 -7.73 1.11 -8.63
N ILE A 16 -6.97 0.04 -8.78
CA ILE A 16 -7.02 -1.09 -7.86
C ILE A 16 -5.68 -1.18 -7.14
N LEU A 17 -5.73 -1.26 -5.82
CA LEU A 17 -4.54 -1.48 -5.02
C LEU A 17 -4.30 -2.98 -4.95
N VAL A 18 -3.11 -3.41 -5.36
CA VAL A 18 -2.72 -4.82 -5.27
C VAL A 18 -1.59 -4.93 -4.25
N CYS A 19 -1.82 -5.71 -3.22
CA CYS A 19 -0.79 -5.94 -2.21
C CYS A 19 0.41 -6.63 -2.83
N ASP A 20 1.59 -6.02 -2.69
CA ASP A 20 2.80 -6.57 -3.28
C ASP A 20 3.27 -7.85 -2.61
N ARG A 21 2.77 -8.15 -1.41
CA ARG A 21 3.16 -9.35 -0.69
C ARG A 21 2.20 -10.52 -0.91
N CYS A 22 0.90 -10.31 -0.71
CA CYS A 22 -0.08 -11.40 -0.75
C CYS A 22 -0.91 -11.42 -2.03
N GLY A 23 -0.84 -10.36 -2.84
CA GLY A 23 -1.59 -10.29 -4.09
C GLY A 23 -3.04 -9.90 -3.95
N ARG A 24 -3.49 -9.58 -2.74
CA ARG A 24 -4.87 -9.17 -2.52
C ARG A 24 -5.19 -7.91 -3.31
N GLU A 25 -6.31 -7.92 -3.99
CA GLU A 25 -6.80 -6.75 -4.73
C GLU A 25 -7.83 -6.02 -3.88
N VAL A 26 -7.63 -4.71 -3.75
CA VAL A 26 -8.50 -3.86 -2.94
C VAL A 26 -9.09 -2.79 -3.84
N MET A 27 -10.40 -2.68 -3.82
CA MET A 27 -11.12 -1.66 -4.60
C MET A 27 -11.36 -0.42 -3.73
N PRO A 28 -11.48 0.76 -4.35
CA PRO A 28 -11.71 1.99 -3.59
C PRO A 28 -12.99 1.99 -2.74
N ASP A 29 -13.99 1.20 -3.11
CA ASP A 29 -15.23 1.11 -2.34
C ASP A 29 -15.14 0.18 -1.14
N GLU A 30 -14.03 -0.53 -0.99
CA GLU A 30 -13.74 -1.29 0.21
C GLU A 30 -13.04 -0.36 1.20
N TYR A 31 -13.81 0.53 1.81
CA TYR A 31 -13.24 1.66 2.56
C TYR A 31 -12.20 1.27 3.60
N SER A 32 -12.49 0.27 4.42
CA SER A 32 -11.57 -0.11 5.48
C SER A 32 -10.25 -0.61 4.90
N GLU A 33 -10.32 -1.54 3.98
CA GLU A 33 -9.10 -2.09 3.39
C GLU A 33 -8.34 -1.06 2.57
N TRP A 34 -9.06 -0.21 1.83
CA TRP A 34 -8.45 0.81 1.01
C TRP A 34 -7.73 1.87 1.86
N ASN A 35 -8.40 2.37 2.90
CA ASN A 35 -7.85 3.42 3.73
C ASN A 35 -6.74 2.94 4.66
N GLU A 36 -6.79 1.67 5.06
CA GLU A 36 -5.83 1.12 6.01
C GLU A 36 -4.60 0.49 5.33
N ALA A 37 -4.58 0.45 4.01
CA ALA A 37 -3.42 -0.07 3.30
C ALA A 37 -2.23 0.89 3.43
N LEU A 38 -1.03 0.32 3.46
CA LEU A 38 0.20 1.12 3.50
C LEU A 38 0.68 1.33 2.07
N ARG A 39 0.86 2.60 1.72
CA ARG A 39 1.44 2.98 0.44
C ARG A 39 2.80 3.61 0.72
N LEU A 40 3.84 2.82 0.50
CA LEU A 40 5.21 3.24 0.75
C LEU A 40 5.78 3.88 -0.50
N ARG A 41 6.30 5.09 -0.36
CA ARG A 41 6.89 5.83 -1.49
C ARG A 41 8.03 6.66 -0.95
N PHE A 42 9.26 6.38 -1.41
CA PHE A 42 10.37 7.27 -1.11
C PHE A 42 11.47 7.09 -2.14
N THR A 43 12.39 8.04 -2.15
CA THR A 43 13.55 7.99 -3.04
C THR A 43 14.80 7.82 -2.17
N GLY A 44 15.62 6.85 -2.50
CA GLY A 44 16.88 6.63 -1.80
C GLY A 44 17.83 7.78 -2.03
N GLY A 45 18.49 8.23 -0.98
CA GLY A 45 19.52 9.23 -1.07
C GLY A 45 20.90 8.61 -1.02
N TYR A 46 21.90 9.48 -0.90
CA TYR A 46 23.28 9.03 -0.76
C TYR A 46 23.41 8.17 0.49
N GLY A 47 23.95 6.99 0.32
CA GLY A 47 24.07 6.04 1.43
C GLY A 47 22.87 5.11 1.61
N SER A 48 21.85 5.24 0.76
CA SER A 48 20.71 4.34 0.83
C SER A 48 21.10 2.92 0.48
N VAL A 49 20.57 1.96 1.22
CA VAL A 49 20.80 0.54 0.92
C VAL A 49 20.08 0.10 -0.35
N PHE A 50 19.14 0.91 -0.85
CA PHE A 50 18.44 0.64 -2.10
C PHE A 50 19.12 1.27 -3.31
N GLY A 51 20.07 2.16 -3.08
CA GLY A 51 20.77 2.86 -4.13
C GLY A 51 20.44 4.34 -4.16
N ASP A 52 21.44 5.16 -4.49
CA ASP A 52 21.25 6.60 -4.59
C ASP A 52 20.36 6.91 -5.78
N GLY A 53 19.28 7.64 -5.56
CA GLY A 53 18.30 8.00 -6.58
C GLY A 53 17.29 6.91 -6.89
N ALA A 54 17.36 5.76 -6.24
CA ALA A 54 16.41 4.68 -6.48
C ALA A 54 15.03 5.04 -5.93
N GLY A 55 13.99 4.84 -6.73
CA GLY A 55 12.62 4.95 -6.25
C GLY A 55 12.22 3.67 -5.54
N VAL A 56 11.67 3.78 -4.34
CA VAL A 56 11.24 2.62 -3.56
C VAL A 56 9.74 2.74 -3.36
N GLU A 57 9.01 1.73 -3.83
CA GLU A 57 7.56 1.73 -3.76
C GLU A 57 7.05 0.37 -3.32
N ALA A 58 6.06 0.37 -2.46
CA ALA A 58 5.36 -0.85 -2.07
C ALA A 58 3.95 -0.49 -1.65
N ASP A 59 3.02 -1.35 -2.01
CA ASP A 59 1.63 -1.24 -1.56
C ASP A 59 1.32 -2.52 -0.80
N LEU A 60 0.93 -2.39 0.45
CA LEU A 60 0.68 -3.53 1.32
C LEU A 60 -0.68 -3.39 1.98
N CYS A 61 -1.43 -4.49 2.00
CA CYS A 61 -2.68 -4.49 2.75
C CYS A 61 -2.37 -4.45 4.24
N GLN A 62 -3.34 -3.99 5.04
CA GLN A 62 -3.11 -3.83 6.48
C GLN A 62 -2.70 -5.14 7.17
N HIS A 63 -3.19 -6.26 6.66
CA HIS A 63 -2.87 -7.57 7.24
C HIS A 63 -1.40 -7.91 7.06
N CYS A 64 -0.85 -7.61 5.89
CA CYS A 64 0.58 -7.81 5.64
C CYS A 64 1.43 -6.82 6.44
N VAL A 65 0.97 -5.58 6.59
CA VAL A 65 1.66 -4.60 7.43
C VAL A 65 1.74 -5.12 8.86
N LYS A 66 0.64 -5.62 9.39
CA LYS A 66 0.61 -6.15 10.74
C LYS A 66 1.58 -7.33 10.91
N GLU A 67 1.63 -8.24 9.95
CA GLU A 67 2.53 -9.39 10.02
C GLU A 67 3.99 -8.99 9.89
N LEU A 68 4.30 -8.09 8.96
CA LEU A 68 5.69 -7.76 8.65
C LEU A 68 6.31 -6.82 9.66
N VAL A 69 5.61 -5.77 10.03
CA VAL A 69 6.18 -4.72 10.88
C VAL A 69 5.42 -4.49 12.18
N GLY A 70 4.23 -5.07 12.32
CA GLY A 70 3.42 -4.91 13.53
C GLY A 70 4.20 -5.18 14.81
N PRO A 71 5.00 -6.26 14.88
CA PRO A 71 5.77 -6.55 16.10
C PRO A 71 6.80 -5.49 16.46
N PHE A 72 7.19 -4.66 15.50
CA PHE A 72 8.17 -3.58 15.71
C PHE A 72 7.53 -2.23 15.90
N CYS A 73 6.20 -2.14 15.77
CA CYS A 73 5.50 -0.88 15.88
C CYS A 73 5.20 -0.56 17.34
N ARG A 74 5.32 0.74 17.67
CA ARG A 74 4.79 1.25 18.93
C ARG A 74 3.36 1.67 18.65
N ILE A 75 2.42 0.99 19.25
CA ILE A 75 1.00 1.26 19.02
C ILE A 75 0.50 2.13 20.17
N VAL A 76 0.14 3.35 19.83
CA VAL A 76 -0.37 4.32 20.80
C VAL A 76 -1.89 4.35 20.66
N PRO A 77 -2.64 3.97 21.70
CA PRO A 77 -4.10 3.98 21.61
C PRO A 77 -4.63 5.38 21.35
N ALA A 78 -5.76 5.45 20.65
CA ALA A 78 -6.40 6.73 20.41
C ALA A 78 -6.78 7.41 21.73
N GLN A 79 -6.59 8.72 21.79
CA GLN A 79 -6.97 9.51 22.94
C GLN A 79 -8.18 10.35 22.57
N ASP A 80 -9.23 10.25 23.40
CA ASP A 80 -10.45 11.02 23.20
C ASP A 80 -10.40 12.36 23.92
#